data_287957a3364a28352e7f0316e87022be
#
_entry.id   287957a3364a28352e7f0316e87022be
#
_cell.length_a   1.000
_cell.length_b   1.000
_cell.length_c   1.000
_cell.angle_alpha   90.00
_cell.angle_beta   90.00
_cell.angle_gamma   90.00
#
_symmetry.space_group_name_H-M   'P 1'
#
loop_
_entity.id
_entity.type
_entity.pdbx_description
1 polymer ?
#
loop_
_entity_poly.entity_id
_entity_poly.type
_entity_poly.pdbx_seq_one_letter_code
_entity_poly.pdbx_strand_id
1 'polypeptide(L)'
;MVATAGHGSREGLGSLAPSPLPVPLPAPSPAGPAAYRCRMAYFDAASAAPLHPVGRQALLAALDEGWADPARLYREGRRARLLLDAAREAAAEAVECRPDELVFTPSGTRAVHAGIEGALAGRRRVGRHLIVSAVEHSSVLHTAEVHEALGGSVTEVGVDRTGAVAPDAFAGSLRPDTALACLQSANHEVGTVQPVAEVAEACRAAGVPLLVDAAQSLGWGPVAGDWSLLTASAHKWGGPSGVGLLVVRKGVRFAARGPLDERESGRAAGFENIPAVVAAVASLRAVRAEAAEEAVRLRELTERIRTRVPVLVPDVEVTGDPERRLPGIVTFSCLYVDGETVLHELDGAGFSVSSGSSCTSSTLTPSHVLRAMGVLSEGNVRVSLPPGTPAEDVERFLAVLPGVVAGVREKLGAPVPAGAVRGTERGARESGAPAGDALVVDALGRRCPVPVIELARVIGDVPVGGTVRVLADDEAARLDIPAWCEMRGQEYVGEEPADRGSAYVVRRTS
;
A
#
# COMPACT_ATOMS: atom_id res chain seq x y z
N MET A 1 -28.67 74.39 -21.27
CA MET A 1 -27.38 74.86 -21.85
C MET A 1 -26.62 73.61 -22.18
N VAL A 2 -26.66 73.17 -23.43
CA VAL A 2 -25.56 73.12 -24.39
C VAL A 2 -24.47 72.12 -24.00
N ALA A 3 -24.54 70.96 -24.56
CA ALA A 3 -23.83 70.38 -25.72
C ALA A 3 -22.29 70.28 -25.54
N THR A 4 -21.74 69.09 -25.68
CA THR A 4 -20.96 68.81 -26.90
C THR A 4 -20.61 67.30 -26.95
N ALA A 5 -20.70 66.78 -28.18
CA ALA A 5 -20.38 65.41 -28.57
C ALA A 5 -18.88 65.19 -28.63
N GLY A 6 -18.48 63.93 -28.35
CA GLY A 6 -17.15 63.42 -28.63
C GLY A 6 -17.25 62.01 -29.29
N HIS A 7 -16.91 62.01 -30.59
CA HIS A 7 -16.72 60.78 -31.38
C HIS A 7 -15.56 59.92 -30.81
N GLY A 8 -15.75 58.65 -30.59
CA GLY A 8 -14.74 57.66 -30.25
C GLY A 8 -14.99 56.37 -31.01
N SER A 9 -14.13 56.10 -31.92
CA SER A 9 -13.98 55.05 -32.90
C SER A 9 -14.37 53.63 -32.44
N ARG A 10 -15.14 52.97 -33.31
CA ARG A 10 -15.34 51.46 -33.27
C ARG A 10 -14.03 50.79 -33.65
N GLU A 11 -13.40 50.13 -32.70
CA GLU A 11 -12.38 49.14 -32.99
C GLU A 11 -13.03 47.76 -33.10
N GLY A 12 -12.56 47.02 -34.10
CA GLY A 12 -13.20 45.83 -34.63
C GLY A 12 -13.24 44.66 -33.67
N LEU A 13 -14.40 44.01 -33.65
CA LEU A 13 -14.57 42.64 -33.17
C LEU A 13 -13.79 41.69 -34.10
N GLY A 14 -12.61 41.27 -33.67
CA GLY A 14 -11.86 40.22 -34.33
C GLY A 14 -12.66 38.92 -34.27
N SER A 15 -12.99 38.39 -35.46
CA SER A 15 -13.56 37.07 -35.65
C SER A 15 -12.62 36.01 -35.04
N LEU A 16 -13.03 35.44 -33.90
CA LEU A 16 -12.42 34.22 -33.38
C LEU A 16 -12.82 33.06 -34.28
N ALA A 17 -11.89 32.63 -35.13
CA ALA A 17 -12.05 31.37 -35.85
C ALA A 17 -12.26 30.22 -34.88
N PRO A 18 -13.17 29.27 -35.12
CA PRO A 18 -13.36 28.09 -34.25
C PRO A 18 -12.07 27.27 -34.20
N SER A 19 -11.64 26.91 -32.98
CA SER A 19 -10.54 26.00 -32.79
C SER A 19 -10.78 24.68 -33.55
N PRO A 20 -9.77 24.11 -34.19
CA PRO A 20 -9.92 22.83 -34.88
C PRO A 20 -10.36 21.73 -33.88
N LEU A 21 -11.37 20.99 -34.29
CA LEU A 21 -11.82 19.78 -33.56
C LEU A 21 -10.62 18.85 -33.33
N PRO A 22 -10.57 18.10 -32.19
CA PRO A 22 -9.50 17.18 -31.94
C PRO A 22 -9.40 16.15 -33.08
N VAL A 23 -8.19 15.99 -33.58
CA VAL A 23 -7.86 15.00 -34.61
C VAL A 23 -8.29 13.61 -34.09
N PRO A 24 -9.09 12.85 -34.86
CA PRO A 24 -9.44 11.49 -34.45
C PRO A 24 -8.16 10.66 -34.26
N LEU A 25 -8.10 9.94 -33.12
CA LEU A 25 -7.02 8.99 -32.87
C LEU A 25 -6.93 8.01 -34.07
N PRO A 26 -5.73 7.70 -34.55
CA PRO A 26 -5.57 6.75 -35.65
C PRO A 26 -6.20 5.41 -35.26
N ALA A 27 -6.99 4.83 -36.15
CA ALA A 27 -7.50 3.48 -36.01
C ALA A 27 -6.34 2.51 -35.77
N PRO A 28 -6.50 1.49 -34.89
CA PRO A 28 -5.44 0.52 -34.68
C PRO A 28 -5.06 -0.13 -36.03
N SER A 29 -3.77 -0.05 -36.36
CA SER A 29 -3.20 -0.66 -37.56
C SER A 29 -3.52 -2.16 -37.59
N PRO A 30 -3.90 -2.75 -38.74
CA PRO A 30 -4.12 -4.18 -38.85
C PRO A 30 -2.81 -4.90 -38.52
N ALA A 31 -2.92 -5.95 -37.71
CA ALA A 31 -1.84 -6.72 -37.16
C ALA A 31 -0.81 -7.13 -38.22
N GLY A 32 0.41 -6.64 -38.06
CA GLY A 32 1.60 -7.27 -38.66
C GLY A 32 1.86 -8.66 -38.06
N PRO A 33 2.76 -9.48 -38.65
CA PRO A 33 2.92 -10.88 -38.29
C PRO A 33 3.19 -11.02 -36.78
N ALA A 34 2.61 -12.07 -36.19
CA ALA A 34 2.61 -12.40 -34.77
C ALA A 34 4.06 -12.59 -34.25
N ALA A 35 4.75 -11.49 -34.04
CA ALA A 35 5.84 -11.41 -33.08
C ALA A 35 5.19 -11.45 -31.70
N TYR A 36 5.56 -12.43 -30.90
CA TYR A 36 5.17 -12.66 -29.51
C TYR A 36 4.89 -11.34 -28.78
N ARG A 37 3.64 -10.86 -28.77
CA ARG A 37 3.20 -9.93 -27.75
C ARG A 37 3.18 -10.75 -26.47
N CYS A 38 4.22 -10.62 -25.67
CA CYS A 38 4.23 -11.15 -24.33
C CYS A 38 2.94 -10.67 -23.66
N ARG A 39 2.02 -11.58 -23.34
CA ARG A 39 0.76 -11.23 -22.71
C ARG A 39 1.12 -10.64 -21.34
N MET A 40 0.87 -9.35 -21.15
CA MET A 40 1.06 -8.70 -19.86
C MET A 40 0.18 -9.37 -18.82
N ALA A 41 0.78 -9.82 -17.73
CA ALA A 41 0.07 -10.30 -16.54
C ALA A 41 0.05 -9.20 -15.49
N TYR A 42 -1.15 -8.78 -15.09
CA TYR A 42 -1.34 -7.74 -14.09
C TYR A 42 -1.37 -8.36 -12.69
N PHE A 43 -0.35 -8.10 -11.89
CA PHE A 43 -0.15 -8.63 -10.54
C PHE A 43 -0.02 -7.52 -9.49
N ASP A 44 -0.77 -6.42 -9.67
CA ASP A 44 -0.77 -5.28 -8.75
C ASP A 44 -2.19 -4.87 -8.28
N ALA A 45 -3.06 -5.87 -8.05
CA ALA A 45 -4.43 -5.64 -7.58
C ALA A 45 -4.51 -4.93 -6.21
N ALA A 46 -3.49 -5.06 -5.36
CA ALA A 46 -3.44 -4.33 -4.09
C ALA A 46 -3.29 -2.81 -4.27
N SER A 47 -2.69 -2.34 -5.38
CA SER A 47 -2.69 -0.92 -5.75
C SER A 47 -4.03 -0.51 -6.36
N ALA A 48 -4.53 -1.24 -7.37
CA ALA A 48 -5.84 -1.03 -7.96
C ALA A 48 -6.34 -2.33 -8.60
N ALA A 49 -7.49 -2.83 -8.21
CA ALA A 49 -8.10 -3.97 -8.88
C ALA A 49 -8.73 -3.53 -10.22
N PRO A 50 -8.64 -4.35 -11.29
CA PRO A 50 -9.35 -4.07 -12.54
C PRO A 50 -10.85 -3.90 -12.30
N LEU A 51 -11.49 -2.99 -13.05
CA LEU A 51 -12.91 -2.73 -12.91
C LEU A 51 -13.72 -4.00 -13.19
N HIS A 52 -14.52 -4.40 -12.20
CA HIS A 52 -15.35 -5.60 -12.31
C HIS A 52 -16.37 -5.49 -13.45
N PRO A 53 -16.61 -6.54 -14.26
CA PRO A 53 -17.54 -6.46 -15.41
C PRO A 53 -18.94 -6.01 -15.04
N VAL A 54 -19.49 -6.47 -13.91
CA VAL A 54 -20.81 -6.03 -13.38
C VAL A 54 -20.78 -4.55 -13.02
N GLY A 55 -19.70 -4.08 -12.38
CA GLY A 55 -19.50 -2.66 -12.09
C GLY A 55 -19.40 -1.80 -13.34
N ARG A 56 -18.73 -2.29 -14.38
CA ARG A 56 -18.66 -1.61 -15.67
C ARG A 56 -20.04 -1.45 -16.32
N GLN A 57 -20.86 -2.49 -16.30
CA GLN A 57 -22.23 -2.44 -16.82
C GLN A 57 -23.09 -1.46 -16.02
N ALA A 58 -23.01 -1.50 -14.69
CA ALA A 58 -23.73 -0.60 -13.80
C ALA A 58 -23.29 0.87 -14.01
N LEU A 59 -21.99 1.13 -14.23
CA LEU A 59 -21.47 2.46 -14.55
C LEU A 59 -22.11 3.04 -15.82
N LEU A 60 -22.12 2.27 -16.89
CA LEU A 60 -22.67 2.70 -18.18
C LEU A 60 -24.17 2.99 -18.07
N ALA A 61 -24.94 2.13 -17.42
CA ALA A 61 -26.36 2.34 -17.20
C ALA A 61 -26.64 3.59 -16.32
N ALA A 62 -25.85 3.78 -15.28
CA ALA A 62 -26.01 4.92 -14.37
C ALA A 62 -25.58 6.26 -14.97
N LEU A 63 -24.72 6.29 -15.98
CA LEU A 63 -24.39 7.50 -16.73
C LEU A 63 -25.62 8.09 -17.45
N ASP A 64 -26.51 7.23 -17.94
CA ASP A 64 -27.73 7.67 -18.64
C ASP A 64 -28.81 8.17 -17.66
N GLU A 65 -28.84 7.67 -16.43
CA GLU A 65 -29.94 7.88 -15.49
C GLU A 65 -29.60 8.67 -14.22
N GLY A 66 -28.32 8.68 -13.83
CA GLY A 66 -27.83 9.24 -12.55
C GLY A 66 -27.15 10.61 -12.65
N TRP A 67 -27.30 11.30 -13.75
CA TRP A 67 -26.60 12.59 -13.99
C TRP A 67 -27.23 13.78 -13.27
N ALA A 68 -28.52 13.70 -12.88
CA ALA A 68 -29.25 14.81 -12.30
C ALA A 68 -28.95 14.99 -10.79
N ASP A 69 -29.21 16.21 -10.29
CA ASP A 69 -29.07 16.51 -8.86
C ASP A 69 -30.12 15.75 -8.04
N PRO A 70 -29.72 14.82 -7.12
CA PRO A 70 -30.62 14.00 -6.33
C PRO A 70 -31.43 14.81 -5.30
N ALA A 71 -31.06 16.07 -5.03
CA ALA A 71 -31.80 16.96 -4.14
C ALA A 71 -33.02 17.62 -4.83
N ARG A 72 -33.18 17.43 -6.14
CA ARG A 72 -34.26 18.07 -6.92
C ARG A 72 -35.53 17.23 -6.98
N LEU A 73 -36.69 17.92 -6.98
CA LEU A 73 -37.99 17.28 -6.94
C LEU A 73 -38.55 16.90 -8.32
N TYR A 74 -37.91 17.31 -9.42
CA TYR A 74 -38.33 16.87 -10.75
C TYR A 74 -37.93 15.41 -11.02
N ARG A 75 -38.42 14.83 -12.10
CA ARG A 75 -38.34 13.41 -12.44
C ARG A 75 -36.93 12.88 -12.44
N GLU A 76 -35.99 13.56 -13.10
CA GLU A 76 -34.60 13.16 -13.25
C GLU A 76 -33.87 13.19 -11.89
N GLY A 77 -34.12 14.21 -11.06
CA GLY A 77 -33.59 14.33 -9.71
C GLY A 77 -34.07 13.19 -8.80
N ARG A 78 -35.39 12.87 -8.85
CA ARG A 78 -35.93 11.73 -8.10
C ARG A 78 -35.32 10.40 -8.54
N ARG A 79 -35.05 10.22 -9.85
CA ARG A 79 -34.41 9.01 -10.37
C ARG A 79 -32.98 8.87 -9.87
N ALA A 80 -32.21 9.95 -9.94
CA ALA A 80 -30.85 10.01 -9.38
C ALA A 80 -30.84 9.70 -7.88
N ARG A 81 -31.82 10.23 -7.14
CA ARG A 81 -31.98 9.95 -5.70
C ARG A 81 -32.26 8.47 -5.45
N LEU A 82 -33.15 7.84 -6.19
CA LEU A 82 -33.44 6.41 -6.06
C LEU A 82 -32.19 5.54 -6.31
N LEU A 83 -31.37 5.90 -7.30
CA LEU A 83 -30.12 5.19 -7.57
C LEU A 83 -29.14 5.33 -6.41
N LEU A 84 -28.97 6.53 -5.87
CA LEU A 84 -28.08 6.79 -4.73
C LEU A 84 -28.55 6.07 -3.47
N ASP A 85 -29.85 6.10 -3.17
CA ASP A 85 -30.42 5.44 -1.99
C ASP A 85 -30.30 3.92 -2.10
N ALA A 86 -30.60 3.33 -3.26
CA ALA A 86 -30.43 1.90 -3.50
C ALA A 86 -28.95 1.45 -3.39
N ALA A 87 -28.04 2.27 -3.90
CA ALA A 87 -26.60 2.02 -3.74
C ALA A 87 -26.19 2.09 -2.26
N ARG A 88 -26.71 3.05 -1.50
CA ARG A 88 -26.42 3.19 -0.07
C ARG A 88 -26.94 2.00 0.74
N GLU A 89 -28.15 1.54 0.48
CA GLU A 89 -28.73 0.35 1.11
C GLU A 89 -27.88 -0.89 0.84
N ALA A 90 -27.52 -1.13 -0.42
CA ALA A 90 -26.71 -2.27 -0.81
C ALA A 90 -25.27 -2.21 -0.27
N ALA A 91 -24.68 -1.03 -0.17
CA ALA A 91 -23.38 -0.86 0.47
C ALA A 91 -23.48 -1.10 1.99
N ALA A 92 -24.51 -0.60 2.64
CA ALA A 92 -24.74 -0.79 4.06
C ALA A 92 -24.96 -2.28 4.41
N GLU A 93 -25.72 -3.01 3.59
CA GLU A 93 -25.85 -4.46 3.70
C GLU A 93 -24.49 -5.18 3.60
N ALA A 94 -23.68 -4.83 2.62
CA ALA A 94 -22.36 -5.43 2.43
C ALA A 94 -21.38 -5.15 3.57
N VAL A 95 -21.50 -4.00 4.25
CA VAL A 95 -20.64 -3.60 5.39
C VAL A 95 -21.23 -4.02 6.72
N GLU A 96 -22.48 -4.53 6.73
CA GLU A 96 -23.24 -4.88 7.94
C GLU A 96 -23.47 -3.66 8.86
N CYS A 97 -23.89 -2.53 8.25
CA CYS A 97 -24.23 -1.31 8.96
C CYS A 97 -25.61 -0.78 8.53
N ARG A 98 -26.06 0.29 9.17
CA ARG A 98 -27.32 0.96 8.77
C ARG A 98 -27.04 1.92 7.61
N PRO A 99 -27.99 2.14 6.68
CA PRO A 99 -27.83 3.12 5.60
C PRO A 99 -27.53 4.55 6.11
N ASP A 100 -28.08 4.95 7.27
CA ASP A 100 -27.86 6.26 7.86
C ASP A 100 -26.49 6.42 8.57
N GLU A 101 -25.75 5.34 8.75
CA GLU A 101 -24.38 5.31 9.26
C GLU A 101 -23.33 5.45 8.15
N LEU A 102 -23.68 5.12 6.90
CA LEU A 102 -22.77 5.09 5.75
C LEU A 102 -22.88 6.37 4.92
N VAL A 103 -21.72 6.93 4.57
CA VAL A 103 -21.59 8.02 3.61
C VAL A 103 -20.56 7.68 2.53
N PHE A 104 -20.79 8.21 1.32
CA PHE A 104 -19.85 8.12 0.22
C PHE A 104 -18.88 9.31 0.26
N THR A 105 -17.63 9.05 -0.05
CA THR A 105 -16.57 10.07 -0.11
C THR A 105 -15.86 9.99 -1.46
N PRO A 106 -15.15 11.05 -1.89
CA PRO A 106 -14.42 11.03 -3.17
C PRO A 106 -13.24 10.04 -3.24
N SER A 107 -12.83 9.47 -2.12
CA SER A 107 -11.79 8.43 -2.06
C SER A 107 -11.71 7.79 -0.67
N GLY A 108 -11.07 6.61 -0.56
CA GLY A 108 -10.74 6.01 0.73
C GLY A 108 -9.86 6.93 1.61
N THR A 109 -8.89 7.61 1.02
CA THR A 109 -8.06 8.61 1.73
C THR A 109 -8.91 9.70 2.37
N ARG A 110 -9.90 10.25 1.64
CA ARG A 110 -10.83 11.25 2.22
C ARG A 110 -11.73 10.66 3.29
N ALA A 111 -12.12 9.39 3.15
CA ALA A 111 -12.86 8.69 4.19
C ALA A 111 -12.04 8.56 5.49
N VAL A 112 -10.77 8.17 5.39
CA VAL A 112 -9.83 8.08 6.52
C VAL A 112 -9.66 9.44 7.20
N HIS A 113 -9.33 10.50 6.44
CA HIS A 113 -9.14 11.84 6.98
C HIS A 113 -10.42 12.32 7.69
N ALA A 114 -11.58 12.22 7.03
CA ALA A 114 -12.85 12.64 7.62
C ALA A 114 -13.22 11.83 8.88
N GLY A 115 -12.94 10.51 8.86
CA GLY A 115 -13.17 9.60 9.98
C GLY A 115 -12.34 9.99 11.21
N ILE A 116 -11.03 10.15 11.05
CA ILE A 116 -10.11 10.51 12.14
C ILE A 116 -10.42 11.92 12.66
N GLU A 117 -10.44 12.91 11.78
CA GLU A 117 -10.68 14.31 12.18
C GLU A 117 -12.04 14.48 12.86
N GLY A 118 -13.08 13.83 12.33
CA GLY A 118 -14.44 13.92 12.86
C GLY A 118 -14.58 13.25 14.24
N ALA A 119 -13.94 12.09 14.45
CA ALA A 119 -13.93 11.39 15.72
C ALA A 119 -13.15 12.17 16.79
N LEU A 120 -11.94 12.64 16.45
CA LEU A 120 -11.12 13.47 17.36
C LEU A 120 -11.87 14.76 17.76
N ALA A 121 -12.52 15.45 16.81
CA ALA A 121 -13.30 16.65 17.10
C ALA A 121 -14.52 16.36 17.98
N GLY A 122 -15.22 15.26 17.74
CA GLY A 122 -16.36 14.82 18.55
C GLY A 122 -15.97 14.47 19.98
N ARG A 123 -14.75 14.01 20.19
CA ARG A 123 -14.22 13.58 21.49
C ARG A 123 -13.21 14.54 22.13
N ARG A 124 -13.09 15.78 21.65
CA ARG A 124 -12.14 16.80 22.16
C ARG A 124 -12.19 17.06 23.66
N ARG A 125 -13.31 16.70 24.34
CA ARG A 125 -13.47 16.81 25.80
C ARG A 125 -12.91 15.60 26.55
N VAL A 126 -12.70 14.47 25.90
CA VAL A 126 -12.06 13.28 26.47
C VAL A 126 -10.55 13.48 26.52
N GLY A 127 -9.98 13.87 25.37
CA GLY A 127 -8.55 14.10 25.27
C GLY A 127 -8.12 14.34 23.82
N ARG A 128 -6.81 14.28 23.59
CA ARG A 128 -6.18 14.47 22.28
C ARG A 128 -5.18 13.36 21.95
N HIS A 129 -5.31 12.22 22.60
CA HIS A 129 -4.48 11.08 22.33
C HIS A 129 -5.10 10.21 21.22
N LEU A 130 -4.27 9.88 20.21
CA LEU A 130 -4.59 9.01 19.08
C LEU A 130 -3.68 7.79 19.14
N ILE A 131 -4.22 6.59 18.92
CA ILE A 131 -3.45 5.36 18.77
C ILE A 131 -3.55 4.91 17.30
N VAL A 132 -2.42 4.54 16.69
CA VAL A 132 -2.33 3.96 15.35
C VAL A 132 -1.39 2.77 15.36
N SER A 133 -1.56 1.80 14.46
CA SER A 133 -0.53 0.79 14.27
C SER A 133 0.61 1.31 13.39
N ALA A 134 1.82 0.80 13.59
CA ALA A 134 3.01 1.17 12.83
C ALA A 134 2.93 0.81 11.33
N VAL A 135 1.97 -0.03 10.95
CA VAL A 135 1.78 -0.53 9.60
C VAL A 135 0.54 0.03 8.91
N GLU A 136 -0.05 1.10 9.45
CA GLU A 136 -1.19 1.76 8.83
C GLU A 136 -0.86 2.29 7.43
N HIS A 137 -1.90 2.48 6.61
CA HIS A 137 -1.75 3.19 5.35
C HIS A 137 -1.32 4.65 5.59
N SER A 138 -0.52 5.21 4.69
CA SER A 138 0.00 6.59 4.77
C SER A 138 -1.07 7.65 5.05
N SER A 139 -2.31 7.46 4.60
CA SER A 139 -3.42 8.37 4.92
C SER A 139 -3.74 8.46 6.42
N VAL A 140 -3.56 7.36 7.17
CA VAL A 140 -3.72 7.35 8.64
C VAL A 140 -2.50 8.01 9.29
N LEU A 141 -1.28 7.60 8.88
CA LEU A 141 -0.03 8.09 9.47
C LEU A 141 0.15 9.59 9.25
N HIS A 142 -0.05 10.10 8.03
CA HIS A 142 0.04 11.54 7.76
C HIS A 142 -1.04 12.33 8.53
N THR A 143 -2.24 11.76 8.76
CA THR A 143 -3.24 12.42 9.60
C THR A 143 -2.81 12.44 11.06
N ALA A 144 -2.14 11.39 11.53
CA ALA A 144 -1.58 11.33 12.89
C ALA A 144 -0.45 12.37 13.07
N GLU A 145 0.47 12.49 12.09
CA GLU A 145 1.53 13.52 12.08
C GLU A 145 0.95 14.94 12.14
N VAL A 146 -0.08 15.23 11.32
CA VAL A 146 -0.77 16.53 11.35
C VAL A 146 -1.45 16.75 12.71
N HIS A 147 -2.07 15.71 13.28
CA HIS A 147 -2.68 15.80 14.60
C HIS A 147 -1.65 16.14 15.69
N GLU A 148 -0.48 15.52 15.66
CA GLU A 148 0.62 15.79 16.59
C GLU A 148 1.19 17.20 16.40
N ALA A 149 1.42 17.64 15.16
CA ALA A 149 1.86 19.01 14.84
C ALA A 149 0.88 20.07 15.35
N LEU A 150 -0.41 19.75 15.45
CA LEU A 150 -1.44 20.61 16.04
C LEU A 150 -1.54 20.46 17.57
N GLY A 151 -0.59 19.82 18.22
CA GLY A 151 -0.49 19.65 19.68
C GLY A 151 -1.32 18.49 20.23
N GLY A 152 -1.71 17.51 19.41
CA GLY A 152 -2.18 16.20 19.85
C GLY A 152 -1.04 15.32 20.35
N SER A 153 -1.35 14.13 20.83
CA SER A 153 -0.36 13.10 21.12
C SER A 153 -0.71 11.82 20.37
N VAL A 154 0.31 11.13 19.86
CA VAL A 154 0.16 9.89 19.09
C VAL A 154 0.94 8.78 19.78
N THR A 155 0.35 7.60 19.88
CA THR A 155 1.08 6.37 20.20
C THR A 155 1.01 5.44 19.00
N GLU A 156 2.16 5.12 18.45
CA GLU A 156 2.33 4.13 17.41
C GLU A 156 2.58 2.75 18.04
N VAL A 157 1.72 1.79 17.73
CA VAL A 157 1.83 0.42 18.24
C VAL A 157 2.61 -0.41 17.24
N GLY A 158 3.74 -0.95 17.68
CA GLY A 158 4.60 -1.83 16.88
C GLY A 158 3.94 -3.14 16.48
N VAL A 159 4.56 -3.83 15.55
CA VAL A 159 4.14 -5.13 15.02
C VAL A 159 5.25 -6.17 15.17
N ASP A 160 4.89 -7.44 15.06
CA ASP A 160 5.86 -8.53 14.96
C ASP A 160 6.42 -8.66 13.53
N ARG A 161 7.33 -9.64 13.31
CA ARG A 161 7.91 -9.90 11.98
C ARG A 161 6.90 -10.38 10.93
N THR A 162 5.70 -10.77 11.33
CA THR A 162 4.59 -11.09 10.41
C THR A 162 3.77 -9.87 10.01
N GLY A 163 4.01 -8.72 10.64
CA GLY A 163 3.29 -7.47 10.43
C GLY A 163 1.98 -7.40 11.21
N ALA A 164 1.79 -8.23 12.23
CA ALA A 164 0.61 -8.22 13.09
C ALA A 164 0.86 -7.44 14.39
N VAL A 165 -0.13 -6.65 14.83
CA VAL A 165 -0.10 -6.07 16.18
C VAL A 165 -0.41 -7.15 17.22
N ALA A 166 0.24 -7.06 18.39
CA ALA A 166 -0.17 -7.86 19.54
C ALA A 166 -1.37 -7.18 20.22
N PRO A 167 -2.53 -7.87 20.37
CA PRO A 167 -3.73 -7.28 21.00
C PRO A 167 -3.46 -6.69 22.39
N ASP A 168 -2.65 -7.37 23.21
CA ASP A 168 -2.30 -6.91 24.56
C ASP A 168 -1.44 -5.64 24.53
N ALA A 169 -0.51 -5.51 23.58
CA ALA A 169 0.28 -4.29 23.42
C ALA A 169 -0.59 -3.11 22.98
N PHE A 170 -1.55 -3.37 22.07
CA PHE A 170 -2.52 -2.36 21.66
C PHE A 170 -3.41 -1.93 22.82
N ALA A 171 -3.96 -2.88 23.57
CA ALA A 171 -4.76 -2.62 24.77
C ALA A 171 -3.97 -1.85 25.84
N GLY A 172 -2.70 -2.18 26.06
CA GLY A 172 -1.80 -1.49 26.99
C GLY A 172 -1.49 -0.05 26.60
N SER A 173 -1.72 0.32 25.34
CA SER A 173 -1.54 1.69 24.84
C SER A 173 -2.76 2.60 25.08
N LEU A 174 -3.91 2.03 25.50
CA LEU A 174 -5.13 2.77 25.80
C LEU A 174 -4.97 3.59 27.09
N ARG A 175 -5.30 4.87 27.03
CA ARG A 175 -5.19 5.83 28.13
C ARG A 175 -6.54 6.50 28.39
N PRO A 176 -6.76 7.08 29.59
CA PRO A 176 -7.99 7.81 29.90
C PRO A 176 -8.29 8.99 28.95
N ASP A 177 -7.24 9.60 28.37
CA ASP A 177 -7.33 10.69 27.40
C ASP A 177 -7.31 10.23 25.93
N THR A 178 -7.38 8.91 25.65
CA THR A 178 -7.46 8.38 24.31
C THR A 178 -8.79 8.75 23.65
N ALA A 179 -8.71 9.56 22.60
CA ALA A 179 -9.88 10.02 21.85
C ALA A 179 -10.26 9.06 20.71
N LEU A 180 -9.29 8.39 20.09
CA LEU A 180 -9.50 7.49 18.96
C LEU A 180 -8.37 6.46 18.90
N ALA A 181 -8.69 5.25 18.45
CA ALA A 181 -7.74 4.24 18.03
C ALA A 181 -8.00 3.90 16.55
N CYS A 182 -6.94 3.63 15.78
CA CYS A 182 -7.00 3.23 14.39
C CYS A 182 -6.25 1.92 14.20
N LEU A 183 -6.86 0.98 13.47
CA LEU A 183 -6.24 -0.28 13.07
C LEU A 183 -6.76 -0.69 11.70
N GLN A 184 -5.88 -0.88 10.72
CA GLN A 184 -6.26 -1.47 9.45
C GLN A 184 -6.71 -2.93 9.65
N SER A 185 -7.63 -3.41 8.83
CA SER A 185 -8.10 -4.81 8.92
C SER A 185 -7.12 -5.79 8.27
N ALA A 186 -6.40 -5.35 7.24
CA ALA A 186 -5.36 -6.13 6.58
C ALA A 186 -4.34 -5.20 5.92
N ASN A 187 -3.07 -5.60 5.97
CA ASN A 187 -1.99 -4.81 5.42
C ASN A 187 -1.94 -4.88 3.88
N HIS A 188 -1.73 -3.74 3.27
CA HIS A 188 -1.72 -3.56 1.82
C HIS A 188 -0.40 -3.97 1.14
N GLU A 189 0.68 -4.15 1.92
CA GLU A 189 1.98 -4.59 1.41
C GLU A 189 2.17 -6.10 1.58
N VAL A 190 2.07 -6.60 2.80
CA VAL A 190 2.38 -8.00 3.12
C VAL A 190 1.13 -8.89 3.21
N GLY A 191 -0.06 -8.30 3.17
CA GLY A 191 -1.33 -9.04 3.19
C GLY A 191 -1.77 -9.53 4.57
N THR A 192 -0.99 -9.34 5.62
CA THR A 192 -1.30 -9.82 6.98
C THR A 192 -2.61 -9.24 7.49
N VAL A 193 -3.49 -10.11 8.00
CA VAL A 193 -4.79 -9.74 8.60
C VAL A 193 -4.58 -9.43 10.07
N GLN A 194 -5.08 -8.26 10.50
CA GLN A 194 -4.94 -7.77 11.87
C GLN A 194 -6.00 -8.35 12.79
N PRO A 195 -5.72 -8.46 14.10
CA PRO A 195 -6.65 -8.98 15.12
C PRO A 195 -7.69 -7.92 15.53
N VAL A 196 -8.53 -7.51 14.55
CA VAL A 196 -9.49 -6.41 14.73
C VAL A 196 -10.52 -6.72 15.82
N ALA A 197 -10.98 -7.96 15.92
CA ALA A 197 -12.01 -8.34 16.89
C ALA A 197 -11.51 -8.18 18.33
N GLU A 198 -10.30 -8.63 18.62
CA GLU A 198 -9.67 -8.56 19.93
C GLU A 198 -9.37 -7.10 20.32
N VAL A 199 -8.84 -6.32 19.38
CA VAL A 199 -8.58 -4.89 19.59
C VAL A 199 -9.87 -4.09 19.76
N ALA A 200 -10.92 -4.42 18.99
CA ALA A 200 -12.24 -3.77 19.15
C ALA A 200 -12.84 -4.04 20.53
N GLU A 201 -12.70 -5.25 21.06
CA GLU A 201 -13.16 -5.58 22.41
C GLU A 201 -12.41 -4.77 23.49
N ALA A 202 -11.07 -4.66 23.38
CA ALA A 202 -10.26 -3.86 24.29
C ALA A 202 -10.66 -2.36 24.23
N CYS A 203 -10.83 -1.82 23.01
CA CYS A 203 -11.27 -0.44 22.82
C CYS A 203 -12.68 -0.19 23.40
N ARG A 204 -13.61 -1.12 23.17
CA ARG A 204 -14.96 -1.07 23.72
C ARG A 204 -14.95 -1.07 25.25
N ALA A 205 -14.16 -1.93 25.88
CA ALA A 205 -14.01 -1.99 27.32
C ALA A 205 -13.46 -0.68 27.90
N ALA A 206 -12.54 -0.02 27.20
CA ALA A 206 -11.99 1.28 27.57
C ALA A 206 -12.88 2.49 27.18
N GLY A 207 -13.99 2.27 26.47
CA GLY A 207 -14.86 3.34 25.96
C GLY A 207 -14.19 4.22 24.88
N VAL A 208 -13.23 3.67 24.16
CA VAL A 208 -12.50 4.31 23.05
C VAL A 208 -13.07 3.83 21.73
N PRO A 209 -13.46 4.72 20.79
CA PRO A 209 -13.88 4.30 19.46
C PRO A 209 -12.68 3.75 18.68
N LEU A 210 -12.93 2.67 17.90
CA LEU A 210 -11.99 2.09 16.96
C LEU A 210 -12.40 2.45 15.53
N LEU A 211 -11.51 3.09 14.76
CA LEU A 211 -11.61 3.24 13.32
C LEU A 211 -10.86 2.10 12.65
N VAL A 212 -11.54 1.38 11.76
CA VAL A 212 -10.92 0.31 10.98
C VAL A 212 -10.80 0.72 9.51
N ASP A 213 -9.57 0.73 8.97
CA ASP A 213 -9.37 0.82 7.53
C ASP A 213 -9.53 -0.58 6.89
N ALA A 214 -10.64 -0.78 6.20
CA ALA A 214 -10.99 -2.03 5.53
C ALA A 214 -10.73 -1.99 4.01
N ALA A 215 -9.91 -1.08 3.53
CA ALA A 215 -9.67 -0.89 2.09
C ALA A 215 -9.25 -2.19 1.40
N GLN A 216 -8.39 -2.99 2.02
CA GLN A 216 -7.88 -4.22 1.44
C GLN A 216 -8.74 -5.46 1.70
N SER A 217 -9.57 -5.45 2.75
CA SER A 217 -10.30 -6.64 3.19
C SER A 217 -11.77 -6.66 2.80
N LEU A 218 -12.40 -5.49 2.60
CA LEU A 218 -13.86 -5.40 2.44
C LEU A 218 -14.40 -6.22 1.26
N GLY A 219 -13.67 -6.36 0.18
CA GLY A 219 -14.03 -7.21 -0.95
C GLY A 219 -14.06 -8.71 -0.60
N TRP A 220 -13.32 -9.14 0.42
CA TRP A 220 -13.19 -10.54 0.81
C TRP A 220 -14.20 -10.99 1.87
N GLY A 221 -14.73 -10.08 2.66
CA GLY A 221 -15.68 -10.40 3.72
C GLY A 221 -16.05 -9.20 4.58
N PRO A 222 -17.01 -9.34 5.51
CA PRO A 222 -17.27 -8.35 6.53
C PRO A 222 -16.07 -8.28 7.49
N VAL A 223 -15.87 -7.12 8.10
CA VAL A 223 -14.84 -6.92 9.12
C VAL A 223 -15.40 -7.37 10.47
N ALA A 224 -14.73 -8.33 11.09
CA ALA A 224 -15.11 -8.85 12.41
C ALA A 224 -14.90 -7.81 13.53
N GLY A 225 -15.65 -7.97 14.63
CA GLY A 225 -15.53 -7.16 15.84
C GLY A 225 -16.48 -5.96 15.89
N ASP A 226 -16.56 -5.36 17.09
CA ASP A 226 -17.45 -4.23 17.40
C ASP A 226 -16.73 -2.90 17.16
N TRP A 227 -16.38 -2.63 15.91
CA TRP A 227 -15.72 -1.39 15.50
C TRP A 227 -16.71 -0.21 15.47
N SER A 228 -16.19 1.01 15.66
CA SER A 228 -16.96 2.25 15.76
C SER A 228 -17.04 3.02 14.45
N LEU A 229 -15.95 3.05 13.67
CA LEU A 229 -15.86 3.65 12.34
C LEU A 229 -15.20 2.65 11.40
N LEU A 230 -15.57 2.75 10.11
CA LEU A 230 -14.92 1.94 9.07
C LEU A 230 -14.71 2.79 7.83
N THR A 231 -13.55 2.61 7.19
CA THR A 231 -13.22 3.25 5.91
C THR A 231 -12.88 2.22 4.86
N ALA A 232 -13.16 2.52 3.59
CA ALA A 232 -12.81 1.65 2.48
C ALA A 232 -12.70 2.43 1.16
N SER A 233 -12.13 1.80 0.12
CA SER A 233 -11.83 2.43 -1.16
C SER A 233 -12.24 1.54 -2.33
N ALA A 234 -13.12 2.02 -3.21
CA ALA A 234 -13.78 1.22 -4.24
C ALA A 234 -12.82 0.57 -5.23
N HIS A 235 -11.74 1.24 -5.61
CA HIS A 235 -10.77 0.70 -6.57
C HIS A 235 -9.98 -0.52 -6.05
N LYS A 236 -10.10 -0.87 -4.76
CA LYS A 236 -9.48 -2.06 -4.18
C LYS A 236 -10.30 -3.34 -4.39
N TRP A 237 -11.62 -3.21 -4.64
CA TRP A 237 -12.50 -4.35 -4.94
C TRP A 237 -13.07 -4.31 -6.38
N GLY A 238 -12.37 -3.67 -7.31
CA GLY A 238 -12.82 -3.58 -8.70
C GLY A 238 -13.99 -2.62 -8.93
N GLY A 239 -14.18 -1.65 -8.05
CA GLY A 239 -15.00 -0.47 -8.30
C GLY A 239 -14.20 0.62 -8.99
N PRO A 240 -14.85 1.66 -9.54
CA PRO A 240 -14.14 2.80 -10.13
C PRO A 240 -13.40 3.61 -9.06
N SER A 241 -12.34 4.30 -9.47
CA SER A 241 -11.72 5.35 -8.66
C SER A 241 -12.70 6.49 -8.38
N GLY A 242 -12.42 7.31 -7.37
CA GLY A 242 -13.30 8.43 -7.02
C GLY A 242 -14.46 8.08 -6.08
N VAL A 243 -14.46 6.89 -5.47
CA VAL A 243 -15.44 6.46 -4.45
C VAL A 243 -14.74 5.83 -3.26
N GLY A 244 -15.02 6.36 -2.07
CA GLY A 244 -14.70 5.78 -0.78
C GLY A 244 -15.94 5.61 0.09
N LEU A 245 -15.85 4.78 1.11
CA LEU A 245 -16.87 4.58 2.12
C LEU A 245 -16.36 5.08 3.47
N LEU A 246 -17.21 5.81 4.20
CA LEU A 246 -17.04 6.11 5.62
C LEU A 246 -18.29 5.66 6.35
N VAL A 247 -18.14 4.75 7.30
CA VAL A 247 -19.20 4.36 8.23
C VAL A 247 -18.89 4.97 9.59
N VAL A 248 -19.90 5.58 10.20
CA VAL A 248 -19.85 6.08 11.59
C VAL A 248 -21.02 5.46 12.32
N ARG A 249 -20.77 4.50 13.21
CA ARG A 249 -21.80 3.80 13.97
C ARG A 249 -22.61 4.76 14.82
N LYS A 250 -23.90 4.46 14.96
CA LYS A 250 -24.78 5.23 15.84
C LYS A 250 -24.27 5.22 17.26
N GLY A 251 -24.26 6.40 17.89
CA GLY A 251 -23.72 6.58 19.25
C GLY A 251 -22.26 7.03 19.31
N VAL A 252 -21.52 6.94 18.23
CA VAL A 252 -20.17 7.51 18.14
C VAL A 252 -20.25 9.04 18.16
N ARG A 253 -19.50 9.66 19.07
CA ARG A 253 -19.38 11.14 19.11
C ARG A 253 -18.51 11.59 17.94
N PHE A 254 -19.16 12.12 16.92
CA PHE A 254 -18.55 12.58 15.69
C PHE A 254 -18.93 14.03 15.40
N ALA A 255 -17.95 14.84 15.01
CA ALA A 255 -18.17 16.22 14.57
C ALA A 255 -17.35 16.47 13.30
N ALA A 256 -18.02 16.46 12.17
CA ALA A 256 -17.37 16.68 10.89
C ALA A 256 -16.62 18.03 10.85
N ARG A 257 -15.51 18.07 10.10
CA ARG A 257 -14.59 19.21 10.03
C ARG A 257 -14.60 19.87 8.65
N GLY A 258 -14.28 21.16 8.62
CA GLY A 258 -14.20 21.97 7.42
C GLY A 258 -15.53 22.55 6.94
N PRO A 259 -15.53 23.26 5.82
CA PRO A 259 -16.74 23.70 5.14
C PRO A 259 -17.50 22.48 4.63
N LEU A 260 -18.77 22.34 5.03
CA LEU A 260 -19.64 21.23 4.68
C LEU A 260 -20.93 21.77 4.10
N ASP A 261 -21.59 20.97 3.29
CA ASP A 261 -22.95 21.17 2.82
C ASP A 261 -23.91 20.14 3.43
N GLU A 262 -25.14 20.11 3.00
CA GLU A 262 -26.17 19.19 3.51
C GLU A 262 -26.05 17.76 2.95
N ARG A 263 -25.13 17.55 1.99
CA ARG A 263 -24.95 16.27 1.32
C ARG A 263 -24.27 15.26 2.26
N GLU A 264 -24.51 13.99 1.98
CA GLU A 264 -23.94 12.89 2.76
C GLU A 264 -24.10 13.10 4.29
N SER A 265 -25.29 13.58 4.70
CA SER A 265 -25.61 13.87 6.10
C SER A 265 -24.65 14.88 6.78
N GLY A 266 -24.10 15.83 6.01
CA GLY A 266 -23.14 16.82 6.49
C GLY A 266 -21.77 16.23 6.86
N ARG A 267 -21.40 15.07 6.33
CA ARG A 267 -20.11 14.41 6.61
C ARG A 267 -19.15 14.43 5.42
N ALA A 268 -19.67 14.57 4.21
CA ALA A 268 -18.88 14.77 2.99
C ALA A 268 -19.57 15.80 2.10
N ALA A 269 -18.83 16.85 1.73
CA ALA A 269 -19.33 17.92 0.88
C ALA A 269 -19.16 17.59 -0.60
N GLY A 270 -20.01 18.19 -1.44
CA GLY A 270 -19.91 18.17 -2.88
C GLY A 270 -20.92 17.23 -3.55
N PHE A 271 -21.09 17.43 -4.86
CA PHE A 271 -22.03 16.68 -5.68
C PHE A 271 -21.60 15.21 -5.77
N GLU A 272 -22.50 14.29 -5.48
CA GLU A 272 -22.23 12.85 -5.48
C GLU A 272 -22.00 12.34 -6.91
N ASN A 273 -20.92 11.60 -7.13
CA ASN A 273 -20.69 10.91 -8.40
C ASN A 273 -21.53 9.62 -8.43
N ILE A 274 -22.85 9.80 -8.65
CA ILE A 274 -23.84 8.72 -8.59
C ILE A 274 -23.48 7.54 -9.51
N PRO A 275 -23.08 7.76 -10.79
CA PRO A 275 -22.66 6.65 -11.64
C PRO A 275 -21.49 5.83 -11.06
N ALA A 276 -20.49 6.51 -10.52
CA ALA A 276 -19.36 5.80 -9.90
C ALA A 276 -19.75 5.10 -8.60
N VAL A 277 -20.62 5.70 -7.77
CA VAL A 277 -21.15 5.10 -6.54
C VAL A 277 -21.94 3.81 -6.87
N VAL A 278 -22.86 3.87 -7.83
CA VAL A 278 -23.63 2.69 -8.27
C VAL A 278 -22.71 1.58 -8.76
N ALA A 279 -21.72 1.92 -9.58
CA ALA A 279 -20.75 0.96 -10.10
C ALA A 279 -19.88 0.35 -8.99
N ALA A 280 -19.43 1.16 -8.04
CA ALA A 280 -18.61 0.72 -6.90
C ALA A 280 -19.35 -0.32 -6.05
N VAL A 281 -20.62 -0.06 -5.77
CA VAL A 281 -21.46 -0.96 -4.97
C VAL A 281 -21.85 -2.22 -5.75
N ALA A 282 -22.14 -2.11 -7.04
CA ALA A 282 -22.39 -3.25 -7.91
C ALA A 282 -21.16 -4.17 -7.97
N SER A 283 -19.95 -3.60 -8.09
CA SER A 283 -18.68 -4.34 -8.01
C SER A 283 -18.51 -5.03 -6.66
N LEU A 284 -18.76 -4.31 -5.55
CA LEU A 284 -18.61 -4.88 -4.20
C LEU A 284 -19.51 -6.12 -4.01
N ARG A 285 -20.77 -6.02 -4.41
CA ARG A 285 -21.72 -7.15 -4.32
C ARG A 285 -21.28 -8.34 -5.16
N ALA A 286 -20.80 -8.10 -6.38
CA ALA A 286 -20.33 -9.15 -7.27
C ALA A 286 -19.08 -9.84 -6.71
N VAL A 287 -18.06 -9.08 -6.32
CA VAL A 287 -16.82 -9.61 -5.72
C VAL A 287 -17.12 -10.39 -4.44
N ARG A 288 -18.03 -9.90 -3.59
CA ARG A 288 -18.44 -10.59 -2.36
C ARG A 288 -19.14 -11.92 -2.62
N ALA A 289 -19.94 -11.99 -3.68
CA ALA A 289 -20.60 -13.24 -4.08
C ALA A 289 -19.59 -14.30 -4.57
N GLU A 290 -18.49 -13.87 -5.17
CA GLU A 290 -17.42 -14.72 -5.71
C GLU A 290 -16.31 -14.99 -4.69
N ALA A 291 -16.24 -14.23 -3.59
CA ALA A 291 -15.11 -14.16 -2.68
C ALA A 291 -14.69 -15.51 -2.09
N ALA A 292 -15.63 -16.37 -1.73
CA ALA A 292 -15.30 -17.63 -1.06
C ALA A 292 -14.55 -18.60 -1.98
N GLU A 293 -15.03 -18.76 -3.22
CA GLU A 293 -14.40 -19.63 -4.23
C GLU A 293 -13.07 -19.05 -4.69
N GLU A 294 -13.07 -17.74 -4.98
CA GLU A 294 -11.89 -17.06 -5.48
C GLU A 294 -10.77 -16.97 -4.43
N ALA A 295 -11.12 -16.84 -3.13
CA ALA A 295 -10.14 -16.85 -2.05
C ALA A 295 -9.39 -18.19 -1.95
N VAL A 296 -10.09 -19.32 -2.15
CA VAL A 296 -9.42 -20.64 -2.17
C VAL A 296 -8.45 -20.71 -3.33
N ARG A 297 -8.90 -20.35 -4.52
CA ARG A 297 -8.09 -20.41 -5.75
C ARG A 297 -6.85 -19.49 -5.68
N LEU A 298 -7.03 -18.25 -5.22
CA LEU A 298 -5.92 -17.32 -5.10
C LEU A 298 -4.93 -17.72 -3.99
N ARG A 299 -5.41 -18.31 -2.91
CA ARG A 299 -4.53 -18.87 -1.86
C ARG A 299 -3.63 -19.98 -2.41
N GLU A 300 -4.14 -20.86 -3.24
CA GLU A 300 -3.34 -21.89 -3.90
C GLU A 300 -2.24 -21.28 -4.79
N LEU A 301 -2.58 -20.25 -5.56
CA LEU A 301 -1.64 -19.56 -6.42
C LEU A 301 -0.57 -18.78 -5.64
N THR A 302 -0.98 -18.05 -4.63
CA THR A 302 -0.02 -17.30 -3.78
C THR A 302 0.83 -18.22 -2.92
N GLU A 303 0.28 -19.34 -2.42
CA GLU A 303 1.06 -20.33 -1.70
C GLU A 303 2.11 -20.98 -2.60
N ARG A 304 1.79 -21.21 -3.86
CA ARG A 304 2.75 -21.69 -4.86
C ARG A 304 3.90 -20.69 -5.06
N ILE A 305 3.61 -19.38 -5.10
CA ILE A 305 4.65 -18.34 -5.16
C ILE A 305 5.49 -18.37 -3.86
N ARG A 306 4.84 -18.36 -2.68
CA ARG A 306 5.51 -18.34 -1.38
C ARG A 306 6.48 -19.51 -1.19
N THR A 307 6.10 -20.69 -1.63
CA THR A 307 6.91 -21.92 -1.45
C THR A 307 7.98 -22.08 -2.52
N ARG A 308 7.72 -21.64 -3.76
CA ARG A 308 8.67 -21.84 -4.86
C ARG A 308 9.72 -20.75 -4.98
N VAL A 309 9.38 -19.50 -4.62
CA VAL A 309 10.35 -18.38 -4.72
C VAL A 309 11.62 -18.66 -3.92
N PRO A 310 11.60 -19.11 -2.65
CA PRO A 310 12.81 -19.42 -1.90
C PRO A 310 13.65 -20.58 -2.46
N VAL A 311 13.01 -21.47 -3.22
CA VAL A 311 13.71 -22.59 -3.88
C VAL A 311 14.37 -22.15 -5.19
N LEU A 312 13.72 -21.25 -5.90
CA LEU A 312 14.14 -20.79 -7.23
C LEU A 312 15.15 -19.64 -7.19
N VAL A 313 15.03 -18.79 -6.17
CA VAL A 313 15.85 -17.59 -5.99
C VAL A 313 16.58 -17.71 -4.64
N PRO A 314 17.90 -17.87 -4.63
CA PRO A 314 18.68 -17.87 -3.40
C PRO A 314 18.63 -16.49 -2.73
N ASP A 315 18.82 -16.44 -1.43
CA ASP A 315 18.89 -15.19 -0.64
C ASP A 315 17.64 -14.34 -0.80
N VAL A 316 16.50 -14.95 -0.54
CA VAL A 316 15.19 -14.31 -0.56
C VAL A 316 14.48 -14.54 0.77
N GLU A 317 13.81 -13.50 1.26
CA GLU A 317 12.93 -13.55 2.44
C GLU A 317 11.49 -13.36 1.99
N VAL A 318 10.58 -14.30 2.33
CA VAL A 318 9.14 -14.16 2.07
C VAL A 318 8.49 -13.62 3.34
N THR A 319 7.87 -12.46 3.25
CA THR A 319 7.33 -11.70 4.37
C THR A 319 5.81 -11.90 4.55
N GLY A 320 5.29 -11.43 5.69
CA GLY A 320 3.88 -11.51 6.07
C GLY A 320 3.49 -12.84 6.72
N ASP A 321 2.32 -12.85 7.35
CA ASP A 321 1.80 -14.03 8.08
C ASP A 321 1.50 -15.18 7.09
N PRO A 322 2.00 -16.39 7.33
CA PRO A 322 1.77 -17.53 6.43
C PRO A 322 0.31 -18.00 6.41
N GLU A 323 -0.45 -17.80 7.49
CA GLU A 323 -1.82 -18.29 7.64
C GLU A 323 -2.86 -17.17 7.61
N ARG A 324 -2.69 -16.15 8.47
CA ARG A 324 -3.62 -15.03 8.63
C ARG A 324 -3.32 -13.94 7.61
N ARG A 325 -3.64 -14.17 6.35
CA ARG A 325 -3.36 -13.27 5.24
C ARG A 325 -4.48 -13.20 4.22
N LEU A 326 -4.51 -12.09 3.50
CA LEU A 326 -5.36 -11.95 2.32
C LEU A 326 -4.99 -12.99 1.26
N PRO A 327 -5.96 -13.51 0.50
CA PRO A 327 -5.72 -14.64 -0.41
C PRO A 327 -4.82 -14.28 -1.60
N GLY A 328 -4.89 -13.03 -2.09
CA GLY A 328 -4.24 -12.61 -3.34
C GLY A 328 -2.86 -11.96 -3.18
N ILE A 329 -2.34 -11.74 -1.96
CA ILE A 329 -1.09 -10.99 -1.74
C ILE A 329 0.03 -11.92 -1.27
N VAL A 330 1.20 -11.78 -1.89
CA VAL A 330 2.47 -12.33 -1.44
C VAL A 330 3.58 -11.32 -1.68
N THR A 331 4.45 -11.15 -0.68
CA THR A 331 5.57 -10.22 -0.74
C THR A 331 6.86 -10.95 -0.35
N PHE A 332 7.90 -10.64 -1.06
CA PHE A 332 9.23 -11.17 -0.80
C PHE A 332 10.30 -10.12 -1.14
N SER A 333 11.43 -10.20 -0.47
CA SER A 333 12.58 -9.33 -0.69
C SER A 333 13.80 -10.16 -1.06
N CYS A 334 14.54 -9.71 -2.07
CA CYS A 334 15.73 -10.39 -2.55
C CYS A 334 16.98 -9.63 -2.12
N LEU A 335 17.94 -10.28 -1.47
CA LEU A 335 19.25 -9.67 -1.18
C LEU A 335 20.01 -9.32 -2.45
N TYR A 336 20.80 -8.26 -2.36
CA TYR A 336 21.74 -7.80 -3.38
C TYR A 336 21.10 -7.32 -4.68
N VAL A 337 19.86 -6.89 -4.64
CA VAL A 337 19.17 -6.28 -5.79
C VAL A 337 18.54 -4.97 -5.39
N ASP A 338 18.52 -4.05 -6.33
CA ASP A 338 17.72 -2.84 -6.27
C ASP A 338 16.27 -3.16 -6.68
N GLY A 339 15.31 -2.82 -5.83
CA GLY A 339 13.90 -3.16 -6.02
C GLY A 339 13.31 -2.55 -7.29
N GLU A 340 13.60 -1.28 -7.58
CA GLU A 340 13.09 -0.59 -8.78
C GLU A 340 13.62 -1.24 -10.07
N THR A 341 14.90 -1.63 -10.07
CA THR A 341 15.50 -2.35 -11.19
C THR A 341 14.80 -3.70 -11.42
N VAL A 342 14.51 -4.46 -10.35
CA VAL A 342 13.78 -5.73 -10.47
C VAL A 342 12.38 -5.51 -11.03
N LEU A 343 11.65 -4.49 -10.55
CA LEU A 343 10.32 -4.17 -11.07
C LEU A 343 10.35 -3.80 -12.55
N HIS A 344 11.32 -3.01 -12.98
CA HIS A 344 11.50 -2.63 -14.38
C HIS A 344 11.81 -3.84 -15.28
N GLU A 345 12.68 -4.73 -14.85
CA GLU A 345 13.02 -5.95 -15.60
C GLU A 345 11.81 -6.92 -15.67
N LEU A 346 11.00 -7.01 -14.60
CA LEU A 346 9.76 -7.80 -14.59
C LEU A 346 8.71 -7.20 -15.52
N ASP A 347 8.56 -5.88 -15.57
CA ASP A 347 7.67 -5.19 -16.52
C ASP A 347 8.10 -5.49 -17.96
N GLY A 348 9.41 -5.39 -18.27
CA GLY A 348 9.98 -5.78 -19.55
C GLY A 348 9.73 -7.25 -19.92
N ALA A 349 9.62 -8.14 -18.92
CA ALA A 349 9.29 -9.56 -19.09
C ALA A 349 7.77 -9.83 -19.14
N GLY A 350 6.92 -8.81 -19.04
CA GLY A 350 5.46 -8.91 -19.18
C GLY A 350 4.70 -9.11 -17.86
N PHE A 351 5.22 -8.63 -16.73
CA PHE A 351 4.57 -8.71 -15.41
C PHE A 351 4.51 -7.36 -14.74
N SER A 352 3.29 -6.84 -14.50
CA SER A 352 3.07 -5.65 -13.70
C SER A 352 3.01 -6.03 -12.22
N VAL A 353 4.09 -5.79 -11.49
CA VAL A 353 4.21 -5.99 -10.04
C VAL A 353 4.60 -4.66 -9.37
N SER A 354 4.57 -4.59 -8.05
CA SER A 354 4.91 -3.38 -7.29
C SER A 354 5.92 -3.70 -6.19
N SER A 355 6.67 -2.71 -5.73
CA SER A 355 7.20 -2.70 -4.36
C SER A 355 6.11 -2.12 -3.46
N GLY A 356 5.87 -2.67 -2.28
CA GLY A 356 4.85 -2.16 -1.37
C GLY A 356 4.93 -0.64 -1.11
N SER A 357 6.13 -0.05 -1.20
CA SER A 357 6.46 1.36 -0.96
C SER A 357 6.06 2.34 -2.07
N SER A 358 5.40 1.93 -3.14
CA SER A 358 5.13 2.78 -4.32
C SER A 358 4.28 4.03 -4.07
N CYS A 359 3.63 4.17 -2.90
CA CYS A 359 2.98 5.43 -2.52
C CYS A 359 3.97 6.55 -2.16
N THR A 360 5.26 6.23 -1.97
CA THR A 360 6.34 7.15 -1.60
C THR A 360 7.48 7.18 -2.61
N SER A 361 7.26 6.71 -3.84
CA SER A 361 8.27 6.59 -4.91
C SER A 361 9.05 7.89 -5.23
N SER A 362 8.60 9.05 -4.72
CA SER A 362 9.36 10.31 -4.83
C SER A 362 10.44 10.49 -3.76
N THR A 363 10.48 9.68 -2.69
CA THR A 363 11.35 9.93 -1.53
C THR A 363 12.47 8.90 -1.33
N LEU A 364 12.52 7.82 -2.10
CA LEU A 364 13.60 6.81 -2.02
C LEU A 364 13.82 6.23 -0.60
N THR A 365 12.78 6.29 0.25
CA THR A 365 12.82 5.77 1.62
C THR A 365 12.29 4.34 1.64
N PRO A 366 12.88 3.45 2.46
CA PRO A 366 12.39 2.09 2.65
C PRO A 366 10.92 2.06 3.08
N SER A 367 10.20 0.98 2.74
CA SER A 367 8.83 0.77 3.21
C SER A 367 8.74 0.91 4.73
N HIS A 368 7.85 1.77 5.22
CA HIS A 368 7.59 1.90 6.65
C HIS A 368 7.03 0.60 7.24
N VAL A 369 6.30 -0.19 6.47
CA VAL A 369 5.75 -1.49 6.88
C VAL A 369 6.88 -2.48 7.11
N LEU A 370 7.77 -2.69 6.14
CA LEU A 370 8.91 -3.62 6.27
C LEU A 370 9.85 -3.17 7.37
N ARG A 371 10.03 -1.85 7.54
CA ARG A 371 10.80 -1.26 8.64
C ARG A 371 10.17 -1.58 10.00
N ALA A 372 8.87 -1.40 10.14
CA ALA A 372 8.17 -1.72 11.38
C ALA A 372 8.24 -3.22 11.73
N MET A 373 8.28 -4.09 10.71
CA MET A 373 8.43 -5.53 10.85
C MET A 373 9.87 -5.98 11.16
N GLY A 374 10.87 -5.13 10.93
CA GLY A 374 12.29 -5.47 11.08
C GLY A 374 12.76 -6.56 10.11
N VAL A 375 12.29 -6.53 8.86
CA VAL A 375 12.62 -7.47 7.79
C VAL A 375 13.38 -6.78 6.66
N LEU A 376 13.95 -7.56 5.74
CA LEU A 376 14.69 -7.03 4.58
C LEU A 376 13.80 -6.06 3.77
N SER A 377 14.26 -4.85 3.58
CA SER A 377 13.50 -3.77 2.94
C SER A 377 13.83 -3.57 1.47
N GLU A 378 15.09 -3.76 1.08
CA GLU A 378 15.53 -3.64 -0.30
C GLU A 378 15.22 -4.89 -1.12
N GLY A 379 15.15 -4.72 -2.46
CA GLY A 379 14.82 -5.82 -3.36
C GLY A 379 13.40 -6.35 -3.19
N ASN A 380 12.50 -5.54 -2.64
CA ASN A 380 11.14 -5.91 -2.34
C ASN A 380 10.27 -6.03 -3.61
N VAL A 381 9.53 -7.12 -3.70
CA VAL A 381 8.54 -7.39 -4.74
C VAL A 381 7.23 -7.82 -4.09
N ARG A 382 6.18 -7.04 -4.29
CA ARG A 382 4.81 -7.41 -3.95
C ARG A 382 4.08 -7.92 -5.19
N VAL A 383 3.64 -9.16 -5.14
CA VAL A 383 2.72 -9.77 -6.12
C VAL A 383 1.33 -9.76 -5.52
N SER A 384 0.39 -9.11 -6.18
CA SER A 384 -1.01 -9.09 -5.75
C SER A 384 -1.92 -9.45 -6.92
N LEU A 385 -2.45 -10.68 -6.84
CA LEU A 385 -3.21 -11.31 -7.90
C LEU A 385 -4.67 -10.82 -7.89
N PRO A 386 -5.18 -10.27 -9.02
CA PRO A 386 -6.60 -9.98 -9.15
C PRO A 386 -7.43 -11.27 -9.25
N PRO A 387 -8.73 -11.25 -8.89
CA PRO A 387 -9.65 -12.31 -9.21
C PRO A 387 -9.58 -12.72 -10.69
N GLY A 388 -9.69 -14.00 -10.97
CA GLY A 388 -9.61 -14.56 -12.33
C GLY A 388 -8.19 -14.72 -12.89
N THR A 389 -7.12 -14.49 -12.10
CA THR A 389 -5.72 -14.69 -12.54
C THR A 389 -5.51 -16.14 -13.03
N PRO A 390 -5.05 -16.38 -14.29
CA PRO A 390 -4.74 -17.72 -14.77
C PRO A 390 -3.53 -18.33 -14.04
N ALA A 391 -3.59 -19.65 -13.76
CA ALA A 391 -2.46 -20.36 -13.14
C ALA A 391 -1.20 -20.33 -14.02
N GLU A 392 -1.37 -20.32 -15.33
CA GLU A 392 -0.30 -20.25 -16.33
C GLU A 392 0.52 -18.96 -16.21
N ASP A 393 -0.13 -17.84 -15.84
CA ASP A 393 0.57 -16.57 -15.65
C ASP A 393 1.48 -16.63 -14.40
N VAL A 394 1.06 -17.35 -13.35
CA VAL A 394 1.89 -17.59 -12.14
C VAL A 394 3.07 -18.51 -12.47
N GLU A 395 2.86 -19.59 -13.24
CA GLU A 395 3.95 -20.47 -13.66
C GLU A 395 4.97 -19.71 -14.53
N ARG A 396 4.50 -18.89 -15.44
CA ARG A 396 5.36 -18.04 -16.28
C ARG A 396 6.16 -17.05 -15.44
N PHE A 397 5.54 -16.43 -14.43
CA PHE A 397 6.22 -15.55 -13.48
C PHE A 397 7.36 -16.28 -12.76
N LEU A 398 7.06 -17.45 -12.19
CA LEU A 398 8.04 -18.26 -11.49
C LEU A 398 9.19 -18.76 -12.37
N ALA A 399 8.94 -18.96 -13.66
CA ALA A 399 9.97 -19.34 -14.64
C ALA A 399 10.91 -18.17 -14.98
N VAL A 400 10.41 -16.94 -15.00
CA VAL A 400 11.16 -15.73 -15.39
C VAL A 400 11.93 -15.13 -14.21
N LEU A 401 11.37 -15.13 -13.02
CA LEU A 401 11.91 -14.45 -11.84
C LEU A 401 13.39 -14.77 -11.54
N PRO A 402 13.87 -16.04 -11.57
CA PRO A 402 15.26 -16.34 -11.26
C PRO A 402 16.26 -15.66 -12.22
N GLY A 403 15.90 -15.61 -13.52
CA GLY A 403 16.73 -14.97 -14.53
C GLY A 403 16.81 -13.45 -14.35
N VAL A 404 15.70 -12.83 -14.01
CA VAL A 404 15.62 -11.39 -13.72
C VAL A 404 16.50 -11.05 -12.50
N VAL A 405 16.31 -11.74 -11.38
CA VAL A 405 17.09 -11.47 -10.15
C VAL A 405 18.57 -11.72 -10.37
N ALA A 406 18.95 -12.80 -11.08
CA ALA A 406 20.34 -13.10 -11.38
C ALA A 406 20.98 -12.01 -12.27
N GLY A 407 20.27 -11.52 -13.28
CA GLY A 407 20.74 -10.44 -14.16
C GLY A 407 20.94 -9.11 -13.41
N VAL A 408 20.07 -8.76 -12.48
CA VAL A 408 20.23 -7.56 -11.65
C VAL A 408 21.44 -7.70 -10.70
N ARG A 409 21.61 -8.85 -10.06
CA ARG A 409 22.77 -9.16 -9.20
C ARG A 409 24.08 -9.08 -9.97
N GLU A 410 24.13 -9.59 -11.19
CA GLU A 410 25.30 -9.52 -12.05
C GLU A 410 25.67 -8.07 -12.40
N LYS A 411 24.67 -7.24 -12.75
CA LYS A 411 24.88 -5.80 -13.03
C LYS A 411 25.46 -5.05 -11.84
N LEU A 412 25.07 -5.42 -10.62
CA LEU A 412 25.57 -4.83 -9.37
C LEU A 412 26.88 -5.46 -8.87
N GLY A 413 27.38 -6.50 -9.56
CA GLY A 413 28.57 -7.24 -9.15
C GLY A 413 28.42 -7.91 -7.78
N ALA A 414 27.21 -8.36 -7.44
CA ALA A 414 26.92 -9.04 -6.19
C ALA A 414 27.68 -10.37 -6.07
N PRO A 415 28.02 -10.83 -4.84
CA PRO A 415 28.63 -12.15 -4.64
C PRO A 415 27.74 -13.26 -5.20
N VAL A 416 28.34 -14.20 -5.91
CA VAL A 416 27.62 -15.38 -6.41
C VAL A 416 27.29 -16.30 -5.23
N PRO A 417 26.04 -16.75 -5.06
CA PRO A 417 25.67 -17.69 -3.99
C PRO A 417 26.54 -18.96 -4.05
N ALA A 418 26.98 -19.43 -2.89
CA ALA A 418 27.77 -20.65 -2.76
C ALA A 418 26.95 -21.88 -3.17
N GLY A 419 26.93 -22.19 -4.47
CA GLY A 419 26.14 -23.28 -5.08
C GLY A 419 26.22 -23.31 -6.60
N ALA A 420 26.57 -22.19 -7.22
CA ALA A 420 26.79 -22.10 -8.66
C ALA A 420 28.29 -22.16 -8.95
N VAL A 421 28.83 -23.38 -9.07
CA VAL A 421 30.21 -23.61 -9.49
C VAL A 421 30.36 -23.18 -10.94
N ARG A 422 30.94 -22.01 -11.18
CA ARG A 422 31.76 -21.74 -12.36
C ARG A 422 33.19 -21.55 -11.91
N GLY A 423 34.01 -22.52 -12.23
CA GLY A 423 35.43 -22.45 -11.99
C GLY A 423 36.06 -21.25 -12.72
N THR A 424 36.55 -20.32 -11.98
CA THR A 424 37.67 -19.47 -12.35
C THR A 424 38.44 -19.20 -11.06
N GLU A 425 39.62 -19.76 -10.99
CA GLU A 425 40.64 -19.48 -9.98
C GLU A 425 40.87 -17.97 -9.89
N ARG A 426 40.49 -17.35 -8.76
CA ARG A 426 41.00 -16.04 -8.38
C ARG A 426 42.22 -16.26 -7.47
N GLY A 427 43.35 -15.80 -7.97
CA GLY A 427 44.58 -15.80 -7.25
C GLY A 427 44.46 -15.15 -5.86
N ALA A 428 44.94 -15.86 -4.85
CA ALA A 428 45.07 -15.39 -3.49
C ALA A 428 45.81 -14.07 -3.46
N ARG A 429 45.16 -12.98 -3.05
CA ARG A 429 45.84 -11.79 -2.55
C ARG A 429 46.09 -11.99 -1.07
N GLU A 430 47.32 -12.28 -0.73
CA GLU A 430 47.80 -12.16 0.63
C GLU A 430 47.72 -10.68 1.05
N SER A 431 46.73 -10.34 1.88
CA SER A 431 46.73 -9.12 2.67
C SER A 431 46.82 -9.52 4.14
N GLY A 432 48.04 -9.52 4.65
CA GLY A 432 48.30 -9.61 6.08
C GLY A 432 47.84 -8.32 6.77
N ALA A 433 46.66 -8.35 7.36
CA ALA A 433 46.22 -7.38 8.33
C ALA A 433 46.57 -7.88 9.74
N PRO A 434 47.10 -7.02 10.65
CA PRO A 434 47.37 -7.42 12.01
C PRO A 434 46.10 -7.75 12.78
N ALA A 435 46.13 -8.80 13.58
CA ALA A 435 45.03 -9.17 14.49
C ALA A 435 44.83 -8.02 15.52
N GLY A 436 43.75 -7.25 15.37
CA GLY A 436 43.40 -6.22 16.34
C GLY A 436 42.43 -5.14 15.84
N ASP A 437 42.48 -4.74 14.58
CA ASP A 437 41.61 -3.68 14.06
C ASP A 437 40.45 -4.26 13.22
N ALA A 438 39.22 -3.80 13.49
CA ALA A 438 38.05 -4.14 12.68
C ALA A 438 38.28 -3.70 11.22
N LEU A 439 38.01 -4.58 10.26
CA LEU A 439 38.05 -4.18 8.84
C LEU A 439 36.93 -3.15 8.59
N VAL A 440 37.27 -2.00 8.02
CA VAL A 440 36.31 -0.92 7.74
C VAL A 440 35.92 -0.94 6.27
N VAL A 441 34.61 -0.97 6.01
CA VAL A 441 34.01 -0.80 4.70
C VAL A 441 33.39 0.60 4.64
N ASP A 442 33.89 1.45 3.75
CA ASP A 442 33.29 2.77 3.52
C ASP A 442 32.28 2.71 2.38
N ALA A 443 31.02 2.77 2.76
CA ALA A 443 29.86 2.84 1.85
C ALA A 443 29.07 4.15 2.00
N LEU A 444 29.69 5.21 2.56
CA LEU A 444 29.07 6.52 2.68
C LEU A 444 28.70 7.09 1.31
N GLY A 445 27.50 7.65 1.20
CA GLY A 445 26.94 8.18 -0.04
C GLY A 445 26.49 7.12 -1.04
N ARG A 446 26.54 5.84 -0.66
CA ARG A 446 26.06 4.71 -1.47
C ARG A 446 24.76 4.17 -0.90
N ARG A 447 23.78 3.92 -1.78
CA ARG A 447 22.47 3.36 -1.39
C ARG A 447 22.52 1.85 -1.30
N CYS A 448 21.65 1.29 -0.49
CA CYS A 448 21.40 -0.14 -0.53
C CYS A 448 20.97 -0.56 -1.96
N PRO A 449 21.40 -1.75 -2.44
CA PRO A 449 22.06 -2.80 -1.66
C PRO A 449 23.59 -2.70 -1.59
N VAL A 450 24.24 -1.59 -2.03
CA VAL A 450 25.71 -1.50 -2.12
C VAL A 450 26.41 -1.75 -0.79
N PRO A 451 26.02 -1.15 0.37
CA PRO A 451 26.64 -1.44 1.67
C PRO A 451 26.64 -2.92 2.02
N VAL A 452 25.52 -3.62 1.72
CA VAL A 452 25.39 -5.06 1.98
C VAL A 452 26.25 -5.89 1.03
N ILE A 453 26.36 -5.49 -0.23
CA ILE A 453 27.23 -6.15 -1.23
C ILE A 453 28.70 -6.03 -0.82
N GLU A 454 29.14 -4.84 -0.41
CA GLU A 454 30.53 -4.62 0.02
C GLU A 454 30.86 -5.40 1.30
N LEU A 455 29.93 -5.43 2.29
CA LEU A 455 30.06 -6.28 3.47
C LEU A 455 30.23 -7.75 3.09
N ALA A 456 29.37 -8.25 2.22
CA ALA A 456 29.38 -9.65 1.78
C ALA A 456 30.66 -10.03 1.02
N ARG A 457 31.33 -9.06 0.36
CA ARG A 457 32.61 -9.30 -0.33
C ARG A 457 33.78 -9.49 0.63
N VAL A 458 33.73 -8.78 1.76
CA VAL A 458 34.91 -8.70 2.67
C VAL A 458 34.77 -9.50 3.94
N ILE A 459 33.58 -9.95 4.31
CA ILE A 459 33.36 -10.69 5.57
C ILE A 459 34.20 -11.98 5.63
N GLY A 460 34.48 -12.60 4.48
CA GLY A 460 35.34 -13.77 4.36
C GLY A 460 36.83 -13.50 4.60
N ASP A 461 37.26 -12.24 4.53
CA ASP A 461 38.66 -11.85 4.67
C ASP A 461 39.07 -11.64 6.14
N VAL A 462 38.11 -11.51 7.05
CA VAL A 462 38.39 -11.45 8.49
C VAL A 462 38.35 -12.85 9.11
N PRO A 463 39.18 -13.14 10.15
CA PRO A 463 39.13 -14.43 10.85
C PRO A 463 37.78 -14.64 11.55
N VAL A 464 37.40 -15.89 11.79
CA VAL A 464 36.22 -16.21 12.61
C VAL A 464 36.34 -15.54 13.97
N GLY A 465 35.30 -14.84 14.42
CA GLY A 465 35.29 -13.96 15.59
C GLY A 465 35.78 -12.53 15.31
N GLY A 466 36.39 -12.27 14.17
CA GLY A 466 36.76 -10.92 13.73
C GLY A 466 35.55 -10.08 13.31
N THR A 467 35.70 -8.75 13.28
CA THR A 467 34.63 -7.81 13.00
C THR A 467 34.88 -6.99 11.75
N VAL A 468 33.78 -6.69 11.05
CA VAL A 468 33.72 -5.71 9.95
C VAL A 468 32.86 -4.54 10.41
N ARG A 469 33.32 -3.30 10.17
CA ARG A 469 32.56 -2.08 10.40
C ARG A 469 32.14 -1.51 9.05
N VAL A 470 30.87 -1.44 8.79
CA VAL A 470 30.31 -0.86 7.57
C VAL A 470 29.83 0.56 7.88
N LEU A 471 30.46 1.55 7.27
CA LEU A 471 30.02 2.95 7.35
C LEU A 471 28.97 3.19 6.27
N ALA A 472 27.77 3.57 6.64
CA ALA A 472 26.70 3.91 5.70
C ALA A 472 25.84 5.06 6.23
N ASP A 473 25.33 5.88 5.30
CA ASP A 473 24.41 6.98 5.57
C ASP A 473 23.05 6.76 4.90
N ASP A 474 22.81 5.56 4.35
CA ASP A 474 21.53 5.13 3.82
C ASP A 474 20.67 4.48 4.91
N GLU A 475 19.44 4.95 5.07
CA GLU A 475 18.51 4.47 6.10
C GLU A 475 18.16 2.96 5.93
N ALA A 476 18.17 2.45 4.71
CA ALA A 476 17.93 1.02 4.45
C ALA A 476 19.04 0.13 5.04
N ALA A 477 20.27 0.59 5.13
CA ALA A 477 21.38 -0.18 5.69
C ALA A 477 21.12 -0.62 7.14
N ARG A 478 20.38 0.19 7.92
CA ARG A 478 19.98 -0.13 9.30
C ARG A 478 19.12 -1.39 9.42
N LEU A 479 18.37 -1.72 8.37
CA LEU A 479 17.50 -2.90 8.30
C LEU A 479 18.19 -4.05 7.58
N ASP A 480 18.80 -3.75 6.45
CA ASP A 480 19.30 -4.75 5.52
C ASP A 480 20.58 -5.42 6.02
N ILE A 481 21.44 -4.71 6.78
CA ILE A 481 22.64 -5.33 7.37
C ILE A 481 22.28 -6.36 8.46
N PRO A 482 21.40 -6.06 9.44
CA PRO A 482 20.91 -7.09 10.37
C PRO A 482 20.20 -8.26 9.69
N ALA A 483 19.32 -7.99 8.71
CA ALA A 483 18.64 -9.03 7.93
C ALA A 483 19.63 -9.91 7.16
N TRP A 484 20.64 -9.31 6.55
CA TRP A 484 21.74 -10.04 5.92
C TRP A 484 22.49 -10.93 6.90
N CYS A 485 22.81 -10.42 8.11
CA CYS A 485 23.48 -11.20 9.15
C CYS A 485 22.67 -12.45 9.53
N GLU A 486 21.37 -12.30 9.73
CA GLU A 486 20.48 -13.42 10.04
C GLU A 486 20.45 -14.44 8.89
N MET A 487 20.28 -13.98 7.65
CA MET A 487 20.24 -14.87 6.47
C MET A 487 21.57 -15.58 6.20
N ARG A 488 22.70 -14.99 6.58
CA ARG A 488 24.06 -15.53 6.38
C ARG A 488 24.67 -16.16 7.61
N GLY A 489 23.91 -16.22 8.72
CA GLY A 489 24.40 -16.78 9.97
C GLY A 489 25.58 -16.02 10.57
N GLN A 490 25.66 -14.69 10.34
CA GLN A 490 26.65 -13.82 10.94
C GLN A 490 26.06 -13.12 12.17
N GLU A 491 26.90 -12.62 13.08
CA GLU A 491 26.43 -11.91 14.26
C GLU A 491 26.38 -10.38 14.00
N TYR A 492 25.18 -9.81 14.07
CA TYR A 492 25.05 -8.36 14.14
C TYR A 492 25.34 -7.87 15.56
N VAL A 493 26.46 -7.16 15.73
CA VAL A 493 26.91 -6.70 17.07
C VAL A 493 26.17 -5.43 17.48
N GLY A 494 25.90 -4.52 16.53
CA GLY A 494 25.18 -3.28 16.80
C GLY A 494 25.53 -2.14 15.87
N GLU A 495 24.90 -0.99 16.13
CA GLU A 495 25.11 0.28 15.44
C GLU A 495 25.91 1.22 16.36
N GLU A 496 26.91 1.88 15.83
CA GLU A 496 27.74 2.87 16.52
C GLU A 496 27.65 4.23 15.79
N PRO A 497 27.69 5.34 16.51
CA PRO A 497 27.81 6.66 15.87
C PRO A 497 29.10 6.77 15.05
N ALA A 498 29.01 7.40 13.86
CA ALA A 498 30.15 7.77 13.04
C ALA A 498 30.13 9.27 12.75
N ASP A 499 31.24 9.83 12.28
CA ASP A 499 31.32 11.26 11.93
C ASP A 499 30.29 11.67 10.88
N ARG A 500 29.94 10.74 10.00
CA ARG A 500 28.89 10.85 9.03
C ARG A 500 28.13 9.50 8.96
N GLY A 501 26.80 9.52 9.02
CA GLY A 501 25.98 8.32 9.02
C GLY A 501 26.16 7.46 10.28
N SER A 502 26.14 6.14 10.12
CA SER A 502 26.32 5.15 11.18
C SER A 502 27.35 4.10 10.79
N ALA A 503 27.97 3.48 11.79
CA ALA A 503 28.84 2.32 11.63
C ALA A 503 28.10 1.07 12.10
N TYR A 504 27.86 0.14 11.21
CA TYR A 504 27.23 -1.16 11.52
C TYR A 504 28.30 -2.20 11.73
N VAL A 505 28.34 -2.78 12.93
CA VAL A 505 29.37 -3.75 13.33
C VAL A 505 28.85 -5.16 13.17
N VAL A 506 29.54 -5.95 12.34
CA VAL A 506 29.21 -7.35 12.05
C VAL A 506 30.39 -8.24 12.45
N ARG A 507 30.12 -9.31 13.19
CA ARG A 507 31.11 -10.32 13.57
C ARG A 507 30.96 -11.56 12.71
N ARG A 508 32.09 -12.02 12.14
CA ARG A 508 32.13 -13.29 11.42
C ARG A 508 32.00 -14.47 12.38
N THR A 509 31.03 -15.37 12.14
CA THR A 509 30.77 -16.56 12.97
C THR A 509 31.23 -17.86 12.33
N SER A 510 31.38 -17.90 11.00
CA SER A 510 31.74 -19.11 10.23
C SER A 510 32.65 -18.81 9.04
#